data_69c85e10a062282226d87e4dbc35b3c7
#
_entry.id   69c85e10a062282226d87e4dbc35b3c7
#
_cell.length_a   1.000
_cell.length_b   1.000
_cell.length_c   1.000
_cell.angle_alpha   90.00
_cell.angle_beta   90.00
_cell.angle_gamma   90.00
#
_symmetry.space_group_name_H-M   'P 1'
#
loop_
_entity.id
_entity.type
_entity.pdbx_description
1 polymer ?
#
loop_
_entity_poly.entity_id
_entity_poly.type
_entity_poly.pdbx_seq_one_letter_code
_entity_poly.pdbx_strand_id
1 'polypeptide(L)'
;MRIYLPATAAHLRAALATLGADNDQGEIYLTDVVARAHSQGLSASALVVSDHWLVEGCNDRAQLADLGAELNRRVLRRWMVEGVGVVDPSSTRVDVTVELARDVELEPGALLRGRTRVGEGARVGAYSILTGVDIPAGAVVAPFSLLDGDAPARGV
;
A
#
# COMPACT_ATOMS: atom_id res chain seq x y z
N MET A 1 13.50 0.96 10.98
CA MET A 1 14.68 0.05 11.08
C MET A 1 14.17 -1.36 11.21
N ARG A 2 14.50 -2.26 10.29
CA ARG A 2 14.16 -3.69 10.42
C ARG A 2 15.37 -4.42 10.97
N ILE A 3 15.21 -5.15 12.04
CA ILE A 3 16.29 -5.94 12.66
C ILE A 3 16.15 -7.38 12.16
N TYR A 4 17.14 -7.87 11.42
CA TYR A 4 17.26 -9.27 11.04
C TYR A 4 18.23 -9.93 12.02
N LEU A 5 17.70 -10.82 12.84
CA LEU A 5 18.53 -11.75 13.61
C LEU A 5 18.60 -13.04 12.77
N PRO A 6 19.78 -13.47 12.29
CA PRO A 6 19.96 -14.80 11.75
C PRO A 6 19.96 -15.78 12.94
N ALA A 7 18.84 -15.85 13.63
CA ALA A 7 18.65 -16.75 14.76
C ALA A 7 17.87 -17.96 14.29
N THR A 8 18.35 -19.16 14.62
CA THR A 8 17.48 -20.33 14.55
C THR A 8 16.29 -20.12 15.50
N ALA A 9 15.15 -20.73 15.22
CA ALA A 9 13.99 -20.66 16.11
C ALA A 9 14.32 -21.05 17.57
N ALA A 10 15.30 -21.91 17.76
CA ALA A 10 15.79 -22.30 19.09
C ALA A 10 16.48 -21.14 19.83
N HIS A 11 17.34 -20.38 19.17
CA HIS A 11 18.01 -19.22 19.76
C HIS A 11 17.01 -18.11 20.08
N LEU A 12 16.08 -17.83 19.18
CA LEU A 12 15.05 -16.84 19.43
C LEU A 12 14.17 -17.23 20.64
N ARG A 13 13.75 -18.48 20.72
CA ARG A 13 12.95 -18.98 21.85
C ARG A 13 13.69 -18.88 23.17
N ALA A 14 14.99 -19.24 23.19
CA ALA A 14 15.82 -19.13 24.38
C ALA A 14 15.99 -17.64 24.82
N ALA A 15 16.19 -16.74 23.86
CA ALA A 15 16.29 -15.31 24.15
C ALA A 15 14.97 -14.75 24.70
N LEU A 16 13.84 -15.05 24.07
CA LEU A 16 12.50 -14.61 24.50
C LEU A 16 12.16 -15.09 25.92
N ALA A 17 12.57 -16.32 26.30
CA ALA A 17 12.34 -16.87 27.63
C ALA A 17 13.12 -16.12 28.75
N THR A 18 14.09 -15.29 28.40
CA THR A 18 14.93 -14.56 29.34
C THR A 18 14.68 -13.05 29.33
N LEU A 19 13.76 -12.56 28.50
CA LEU A 19 13.36 -11.17 28.51
C LEU A 19 12.51 -10.87 29.74
N GLY A 20 12.81 -9.75 30.39
CA GLY A 20 12.06 -9.21 31.52
C GLY A 20 11.23 -8.00 31.09
N ALA A 21 10.35 -7.58 31.97
CA ALA A 21 9.60 -6.32 31.86
C ALA A 21 10.13 -5.24 32.81
N ASP A 22 11.44 -5.25 33.10
CA ASP A 22 12.10 -4.31 34.03
C ASP A 22 12.44 -3.01 33.29
N ASN A 23 11.40 -2.28 32.90
CA ASN A 23 11.45 -0.97 32.26
C ASN A 23 10.29 -0.09 32.73
N ASP A 24 10.34 1.20 32.44
CA ASP A 24 9.35 2.20 32.89
C ASP A 24 7.90 1.89 32.47
N GLN A 25 7.70 1.07 31.44
CA GLN A 25 6.38 0.72 30.91
C GLN A 25 5.92 -0.68 31.34
N GLY A 26 6.79 -1.47 31.97
CA GLY A 26 6.49 -2.83 32.40
C GLY A 26 6.20 -3.81 31.25
N GLU A 27 6.73 -3.50 30.04
CA GLU A 27 6.50 -4.27 28.83
C GLU A 27 7.73 -5.08 28.41
N ILE A 28 7.51 -6.19 27.71
CA ILE A 28 8.59 -6.97 27.09
C ILE A 28 8.93 -6.39 25.72
N TYR A 29 10.12 -5.81 25.59
CA TYR A 29 10.58 -5.29 24.30
C TYR A 29 11.29 -6.37 23.48
N LEU A 30 10.73 -6.67 22.29
CA LEU A 30 11.37 -7.61 21.37
C LEU A 30 12.77 -7.16 20.93
N THR A 31 13.05 -5.86 20.94
CA THR A 31 14.36 -5.28 20.63
C THR A 31 15.45 -5.74 21.59
N ASP A 32 15.11 -6.11 22.82
CA ASP A 32 16.08 -6.57 23.84
C ASP A 32 16.70 -7.93 23.48
N VAL A 33 16.07 -8.67 22.55
CA VAL A 33 16.66 -9.88 21.96
C VAL A 33 18.02 -9.58 21.31
N VAL A 34 18.19 -8.37 20.75
CA VAL A 34 19.46 -7.97 20.11
C VAL A 34 20.58 -7.84 21.15
N ALA A 35 20.30 -7.14 22.27
CA ALA A 35 21.24 -7.00 23.38
C ALA A 35 21.61 -8.36 23.97
N ARG A 36 20.61 -9.26 24.09
CA ARG A 36 20.80 -10.62 24.59
C ARG A 36 21.66 -11.46 23.65
N ALA A 37 21.41 -11.39 22.33
CA ALA A 37 22.22 -12.08 21.34
C ALA A 37 23.68 -11.61 21.42
N HIS A 38 23.92 -10.31 21.56
CA HIS A 38 25.26 -9.74 21.70
C HIS A 38 25.96 -10.24 22.96
N SER A 39 25.27 -10.28 24.12
CA SER A 39 25.85 -10.81 25.37
C SER A 39 26.21 -12.30 25.31
N GLN A 40 25.63 -13.04 24.39
CA GLN A 40 25.91 -14.45 24.11
C GLN A 40 26.99 -14.67 23.03
N GLY A 41 27.64 -13.58 22.56
CA GLY A 41 28.66 -13.65 21.52
C GLY A 41 28.09 -13.86 20.10
N LEU A 42 26.79 -13.72 19.93
CA LEU A 42 26.15 -13.76 18.61
C LEU A 42 26.24 -12.40 17.92
N SER A 43 26.39 -12.41 16.60
CA SER A 43 26.41 -11.18 15.81
C SER A 43 24.99 -10.74 15.48
N ALA A 44 24.72 -9.45 15.59
CA ALA A 44 23.53 -8.81 15.09
C ALA A 44 23.93 -7.73 14.07
N SER A 45 23.22 -7.64 12.96
CA SER A 45 23.45 -6.61 11.95
C SER A 45 22.17 -5.83 11.67
N ALA A 46 22.31 -4.52 11.40
CA ALA A 46 21.19 -3.68 11.02
C ALA A 46 21.21 -3.47 9.50
N LEU A 47 20.07 -3.73 8.84
CA LEU A 47 19.85 -3.31 7.47
C LEU A 47 19.18 -1.93 7.49
N VAL A 48 19.88 -0.93 6.98
CA VAL A 48 19.33 0.41 6.82
C VAL A 48 18.50 0.45 5.55
N VAL A 49 17.20 0.69 5.69
CA VAL A 49 16.27 0.89 4.57
C VAL A 49 16.12 2.40 4.35
N SER A 50 16.55 2.89 3.17
CA SER A 50 16.50 4.33 2.84
C SER A 50 15.07 4.86 2.71
N ASP A 51 14.15 4.04 2.24
CA ASP A 51 12.72 4.36 2.15
C ASP A 51 12.00 3.86 3.41
N HIS A 52 11.76 4.75 4.37
CA HIS A 52 11.13 4.40 5.65
C HIS A 52 9.71 3.84 5.47
N TRP A 53 8.97 4.28 4.43
CA TRP A 53 7.62 3.79 4.17
C TRP A 53 7.53 2.28 3.93
N LEU A 54 8.63 1.65 3.48
CA LEU A 54 8.68 0.19 3.28
C LEU A 54 8.67 -0.61 4.58
N VAL A 55 8.96 0.04 5.70
CA VAL A 55 9.07 -0.59 7.03
C VAL A 55 8.18 0.10 8.07
N GLU A 56 7.41 1.10 7.63
CA GLU A 56 6.45 1.78 8.50
C GLU A 56 5.31 0.85 8.87
N GLY A 57 4.92 0.88 10.13
CA GLY A 57 3.74 0.19 10.65
C GLY A 57 2.66 1.19 11.01
N CYS A 58 1.46 0.70 11.32
CA CYS A 58 0.39 1.56 11.84
C CYS A 58 -0.21 0.97 13.11
N ASN A 59 -0.46 1.82 14.10
CA ASN A 59 -1.08 1.47 15.37
C ASN A 59 -2.50 2.05 15.50
N ASP A 60 -2.84 3.01 14.65
CA ASP A 60 -4.15 3.66 14.64
C ASP A 60 -4.65 3.94 13.21
N ARG A 61 -5.89 4.43 13.11
CA ARG A 61 -6.54 4.71 11.82
C ARG A 61 -5.98 5.93 11.11
N ALA A 62 -5.39 6.88 11.83
CA ALA A 62 -4.78 8.06 11.23
C ALA A 62 -3.49 7.64 10.50
N GLN A 63 -2.63 6.87 11.17
CA GLN A 63 -1.43 6.30 10.56
C GLN A 63 -1.76 5.38 9.37
N LEU A 64 -2.85 4.59 9.46
CA LEU A 64 -3.32 3.78 8.32
C LEU A 64 -3.73 4.66 7.13
N ALA A 65 -4.40 5.78 7.38
CA ALA A 65 -4.78 6.72 6.33
C ALA A 65 -3.54 7.35 5.66
N ASP A 66 -2.52 7.70 6.43
CA ASP A 66 -1.26 8.25 5.92
C ASP A 66 -0.52 7.23 5.04
N LEU A 67 -0.43 5.96 5.48
CA LEU A 67 0.15 4.87 4.68
C LEU A 67 -0.63 4.65 3.38
N GLY A 68 -1.97 4.69 3.44
CA GLY A 68 -2.82 4.56 2.26
C GLY A 68 -2.65 5.73 1.28
N ALA A 69 -2.49 6.95 1.79
CA ALA A 69 -2.25 8.13 0.96
C ALA A 69 -0.88 8.05 0.26
N GLU A 70 0.17 7.63 0.97
CA GLU A 70 1.49 7.45 0.38
C GLU A 70 1.50 6.34 -0.68
N LEU A 71 0.85 5.20 -0.42
CA LEU A 71 0.71 4.13 -1.41
C LEU A 71 0.02 4.64 -2.68
N ASN A 72 -1.11 5.34 -2.54
CA ASN A 72 -1.84 5.92 -3.67
C ASN A 72 -0.96 6.92 -4.45
N ARG A 73 -0.23 7.79 -3.76
CA ARG A 73 0.71 8.74 -4.37
C ARG A 73 1.75 8.02 -5.24
N ARG A 74 2.28 6.88 -4.78
CA ARG A 74 3.26 6.06 -5.54
C ARG A 74 2.62 5.41 -6.75
N VAL A 75 1.42 4.87 -6.61
CA VAL A 75 0.66 4.26 -7.72
C VAL A 75 0.37 5.29 -8.80
N LEU A 76 -0.16 6.45 -8.44
CA LEU A 76 -0.45 7.53 -9.39
C LEU A 76 0.82 8.05 -10.07
N ARG A 77 1.91 8.25 -9.31
CA ARG A 77 3.18 8.67 -9.89
C ARG A 77 3.69 7.69 -10.94
N ARG A 78 3.60 6.39 -10.68
CA ARG A 78 3.99 5.35 -11.65
C ARG A 78 3.20 5.51 -12.94
N TRP A 79 1.87 5.59 -12.86
CA TRP A 79 1.01 5.73 -14.02
C TRP A 79 1.24 7.02 -14.79
N MET A 80 1.43 8.14 -14.09
CA MET A 80 1.76 9.42 -14.76
C MET A 80 3.10 9.35 -15.53
N VAL A 81 4.10 8.69 -14.99
CA VAL A 81 5.39 8.46 -15.69
C VAL A 81 5.21 7.54 -16.90
N GLU A 82 4.27 6.61 -16.85
CA GLU A 82 3.93 5.69 -17.94
C GLU A 82 2.99 6.31 -19.00
N GLY A 83 2.60 7.59 -18.84
CA GLY A 83 1.85 8.35 -19.85
C GLY A 83 0.35 8.48 -19.56
N VAL A 84 -0.08 8.26 -18.32
CA VAL A 84 -1.47 8.50 -17.88
C VAL A 84 -1.62 9.94 -17.41
N GLY A 85 -2.64 10.65 -17.90
CA GLY A 85 -3.04 11.96 -17.42
C GLY A 85 -3.87 11.83 -16.13
N VAL A 86 -3.45 12.46 -15.04
CA VAL A 86 -4.21 12.56 -13.80
C VAL A 86 -4.39 14.03 -13.47
N VAL A 87 -5.60 14.55 -13.63
CA VAL A 87 -5.90 15.99 -13.50
C VAL A 87 -5.71 16.47 -12.06
N ASP A 88 -6.18 15.70 -11.09
CA ASP A 88 -5.99 15.98 -9.67
C ASP A 88 -5.56 14.72 -8.91
N PRO A 89 -4.24 14.53 -8.70
CA PRO A 89 -3.74 13.40 -7.93
C PRO A 89 -4.19 13.38 -6.45
N SER A 90 -4.61 14.52 -5.91
CA SER A 90 -4.99 14.62 -4.50
C SER A 90 -6.34 13.96 -4.21
N SER A 91 -7.26 14.02 -5.15
CA SER A 91 -8.61 13.46 -5.05
C SER A 91 -8.79 12.13 -5.76
N THR A 92 -7.89 11.78 -6.69
CA THR A 92 -7.94 10.54 -7.47
C THR A 92 -7.35 9.36 -6.69
N ARG A 93 -8.02 8.21 -6.75
CA ARG A 93 -7.53 6.98 -6.12
C ARG A 93 -7.55 5.81 -7.08
N VAL A 94 -6.44 5.06 -7.10
CA VAL A 94 -6.25 3.93 -7.99
C VAL A 94 -5.64 2.78 -7.19
N ASP A 95 -6.34 1.65 -7.14
CA ASP A 95 -5.83 0.44 -6.49
C ASP A 95 -4.58 -0.10 -7.22
N VAL A 96 -3.72 -0.80 -6.49
CA VAL A 96 -2.48 -1.38 -7.03
C VAL A 96 -2.73 -2.44 -8.12
N THR A 97 -3.93 -3.01 -8.15
CA THR A 97 -4.36 -4.06 -9.09
C THR A 97 -4.98 -3.52 -10.38
N VAL A 98 -5.18 -2.21 -10.47
CA VAL A 98 -5.71 -1.54 -11.66
C VAL A 98 -4.62 -1.47 -12.74
N GLU A 99 -5.03 -1.65 -13.97
CA GLU A 99 -4.17 -1.53 -15.16
C GLU A 99 -4.66 -0.37 -16.03
N LEU A 100 -3.77 0.57 -16.33
CA LEU A 100 -4.05 1.71 -17.19
C LEU A 100 -3.14 1.67 -18.41
N ALA A 101 -3.73 1.87 -19.58
CA ALA A 101 -2.97 2.02 -20.82
C ALA A 101 -2.47 3.48 -20.97
N ARG A 102 -1.64 3.74 -21.99
CA ARG A 102 -1.15 5.08 -22.30
C ARG A 102 -2.31 6.01 -22.68
N ASP A 103 -2.09 7.30 -22.49
CA ASP A 103 -3.00 8.37 -22.87
C ASP A 103 -4.40 8.26 -22.24
N VAL A 104 -4.55 7.43 -21.19
CA VAL A 104 -5.73 7.46 -20.33
C VAL A 104 -5.76 8.77 -19.57
N GLU A 105 -6.92 9.41 -19.49
CA GLU A 105 -7.15 10.60 -18.67
C GLU A 105 -8.08 10.29 -17.50
N LEU A 106 -7.63 10.61 -16.29
CA LEU A 106 -8.42 10.50 -15.06
C LEU A 106 -8.79 11.90 -14.56
N GLU A 107 -10.08 12.20 -14.57
CA GLU A 107 -10.62 13.44 -14.06
C GLU A 107 -10.63 13.46 -12.51
N PRO A 108 -10.78 14.64 -11.86
CA PRO A 108 -10.76 14.76 -10.41
C PRO A 108 -11.73 13.82 -9.70
N GLY A 109 -11.31 13.23 -8.59
CA GLY A 109 -12.15 12.37 -7.78
C GLY A 109 -12.47 11.00 -8.37
N ALA A 110 -11.85 10.61 -9.49
CA ALA A 110 -12.00 9.27 -10.04
C ALA A 110 -11.46 8.22 -9.06
N LEU A 111 -12.21 7.12 -8.89
CA LEU A 111 -11.90 6.04 -7.97
C LEU A 111 -11.93 4.70 -8.73
N LEU A 112 -10.76 4.10 -8.96
CA LEU A 112 -10.60 2.85 -9.68
C LEU A 112 -10.16 1.75 -8.73
N ARG A 113 -10.94 0.66 -8.71
CA ARG A 113 -10.78 -0.43 -7.75
C ARG A 113 -10.67 -1.81 -8.40
N GLY A 114 -10.14 -2.73 -7.62
CA GLY A 114 -10.08 -4.13 -7.99
C GLY A 114 -9.25 -4.37 -9.26
N ARG A 115 -9.72 -5.25 -10.13
CA ARG A 115 -9.03 -5.58 -11.38
C ARG A 115 -9.57 -4.76 -12.57
N THR A 116 -9.85 -3.48 -12.34
CA THR A 116 -10.28 -2.57 -13.42
C THR A 116 -9.16 -2.38 -14.43
N ARG A 117 -9.51 -2.44 -15.71
CA ARG A 117 -8.61 -2.13 -16.83
C ARG A 117 -9.16 -0.98 -17.64
N VAL A 118 -8.31 -0.04 -18.02
CA VAL A 118 -8.69 1.12 -18.82
C VAL A 118 -7.82 1.15 -20.08
N GLY A 119 -8.44 1.06 -21.25
CA GLY A 119 -7.79 1.03 -22.56
C GLY A 119 -7.23 2.38 -22.97
N GLU A 120 -6.31 2.34 -23.94
CA GLU A 120 -5.55 3.49 -24.45
C GLU A 120 -6.47 4.64 -24.89
N GLY A 121 -6.12 5.86 -24.49
CA GLY A 121 -6.86 7.06 -24.85
C GLY A 121 -8.26 7.19 -24.23
N ALA A 122 -8.64 6.29 -23.34
CA ALA A 122 -9.93 6.40 -22.66
C ALA A 122 -9.93 7.50 -21.60
N ARG A 123 -11.10 8.10 -21.36
CA ARG A 123 -11.29 9.15 -20.36
C ARG A 123 -12.25 8.69 -19.28
N VAL A 124 -11.85 8.83 -18.02
CA VAL A 124 -12.71 8.56 -16.86
C VAL A 124 -13.15 9.89 -16.26
N GLY A 125 -14.45 10.18 -16.37
CA GLY A 125 -15.07 11.42 -15.90
C GLY A 125 -15.00 11.58 -14.39
N ALA A 126 -15.09 12.84 -13.96
CA ALA A 126 -14.92 13.24 -12.57
C ALA A 126 -15.89 12.50 -11.62
N TYR A 127 -15.39 12.16 -10.43
CA TYR A 127 -16.16 11.49 -9.37
C TYR A 127 -16.80 10.17 -9.78
N SER A 128 -16.24 9.49 -10.78
CA SER A 128 -16.69 8.16 -11.19
C SER A 128 -16.02 7.08 -10.35
N ILE A 129 -16.75 6.01 -10.07
CA ILE A 129 -16.29 4.82 -9.35
C ILE A 129 -16.35 3.64 -10.30
N LEU A 130 -15.20 3.00 -10.54
CA LEU A 130 -15.07 1.82 -11.39
C LEU A 130 -14.49 0.68 -10.55
N THR A 131 -15.18 -0.45 -10.51
CA THR A 131 -14.76 -1.64 -9.76
C THR A 131 -14.79 -2.87 -10.67
N GLY A 132 -13.64 -3.50 -10.92
CA GLY A 132 -13.56 -4.76 -11.64
C GLY A 132 -14.09 -4.72 -13.08
N VAL A 133 -14.01 -3.58 -13.77
CA VAL A 133 -14.54 -3.38 -15.13
C VAL A 133 -13.44 -3.19 -16.16
N ASP A 134 -13.71 -3.60 -17.38
CA ASP A 134 -12.87 -3.34 -18.55
C ASP A 134 -13.45 -2.18 -19.36
N ILE A 135 -12.71 -1.08 -19.46
CA ILE A 135 -13.06 0.10 -20.26
C ILE A 135 -12.30 0.04 -21.58
N PRO A 136 -12.99 -0.01 -22.74
CA PRO A 136 -12.34 -0.08 -24.05
C PRO A 136 -11.47 1.15 -24.35
N ALA A 137 -10.52 0.97 -25.27
CA ALA A 137 -9.71 2.08 -25.77
C ALA A 137 -10.59 3.19 -26.39
N GLY A 138 -10.23 4.44 -26.10
CA GLY A 138 -10.95 5.62 -26.59
C GLY A 138 -12.34 5.84 -25.98
N ALA A 139 -12.79 4.99 -25.07
CA ALA A 139 -14.09 5.15 -24.43
C ALA A 139 -14.13 6.34 -23.49
N VAL A 140 -15.32 6.93 -23.35
CA VAL A 140 -15.57 8.03 -22.41
C VAL A 140 -16.56 7.57 -21.35
N VAL A 141 -16.10 7.50 -20.11
CA VAL A 141 -16.96 7.29 -18.94
C VAL A 141 -17.48 8.65 -18.50
N ALA A 142 -18.80 8.81 -18.46
CA ALA A 142 -19.41 10.07 -18.02
C ALA A 142 -19.06 10.38 -16.54
N PRO A 143 -19.00 11.66 -16.14
CA PRO A 143 -18.85 12.02 -14.74
C PRO A 143 -19.95 11.38 -13.86
N PHE A 144 -19.59 11.11 -12.58
CA PHE A 144 -20.50 10.52 -11.58
C PHE A 144 -21.01 9.11 -11.95
N SER A 145 -20.30 8.39 -12.81
CA SER A 145 -20.64 7.01 -13.16
C SER A 145 -20.27 6.03 -12.06
N LEU A 146 -21.14 5.07 -11.81
CA LEU A 146 -20.86 3.91 -10.94
C LEU A 146 -20.90 2.64 -11.80
N LEU A 147 -19.75 2.07 -12.08
CA LEU A 147 -19.58 0.84 -12.86
C LEU A 147 -18.99 -0.25 -11.95
N ASP A 148 -19.67 -1.38 -11.86
CA ASP A 148 -19.27 -2.51 -11.04
C ASP A 148 -19.41 -3.80 -11.83
N GLY A 149 -18.28 -4.41 -12.21
CA GLY A 149 -18.23 -5.67 -12.97
C GLY A 149 -18.51 -6.90 -12.12
N ASP A 150 -18.37 -6.79 -10.79
CA ASP A 150 -18.61 -7.87 -9.84
C ASP A 150 -20.04 -7.81 -9.26
N ALA A 151 -20.80 -6.76 -9.57
CA ALA A 151 -22.16 -6.64 -9.08
C ALA A 151 -23.04 -7.75 -9.71
N PRO A 152 -23.78 -8.55 -8.93
CA PRO A 152 -24.73 -9.48 -9.47
C PRO A 152 -25.74 -8.69 -10.33
N ALA A 153 -26.03 -9.19 -11.53
CA ALA A 153 -27.03 -8.59 -12.40
C ALA A 153 -28.30 -8.34 -11.56
N ARG A 154 -28.59 -7.07 -11.28
CA ARG A 154 -29.83 -6.72 -10.59
C ARG A 154 -30.95 -7.08 -11.55
N GLY A 155 -31.60 -8.22 -11.26
CA GLY A 155 -32.85 -8.55 -11.93
C GLY A 155 -33.83 -7.39 -11.70
N VAL A 156 -34.31 -6.84 -12.81
CA VAL A 156 -35.39 -5.85 -12.84
C VAL A 156 -36.71 -6.57 -12.49
#